data_2f4d2f1dc740594aae2512b15380c3d6
#
_entry.id   2f4d2f1dc740594aae2512b15380c3d6
#
_cell.length_a   1.000
_cell.length_b   1.000
_cell.length_c   1.000
_cell.angle_alpha   90.00
_cell.angle_beta   90.00
_cell.angle_gamma   90.00
#
_symmetry.space_group_name_H-M   'P 1'
#
loop_
_entity.id
_entity.type
_entity.pdbx_description
1 polymer ?
#
loop_
_entity_poly.entity_id
_entity_poly.type
_entity_poly.pdbx_seq_one_letter_code
_entity_poly.pdbx_strand_id
1 'polypeptide(L)'
;CDWSSDVCSSDLQAVFFSGGVADLIYHESADTWAYGDIGVLLGRAIRESRLFTDFQKMEPGETIRATVVGAGTYTTTISGSTITYSDDIFPLKNIPVIKLDEELQEACFAGETEPVIRRIQWVLGQNDEEHFILAMPGKRNPGYMEMKRAAASIRQIMDRVQPPGEPILLVIESDIAKAMGQMIRQQPDLKRQVVAIDSIHVEDGEYVDMGKPMMNGMVIPVVVKTLIFG
;
A
#
# COMPACT_ATOMS: atom_id res chain seq x y z
N CYS A 1 -0.68 -31.20 13.51
CA CYS A 1 -1.64 -30.30 12.85
C CYS A 1 -2.18 -31.06 11.67
N ASP A 2 -3.40 -31.58 11.81
CA ASP A 2 -4.14 -32.22 10.73
C ASP A 2 -4.57 -31.15 9.71
N TRP A 3 -4.01 -31.20 8.52
CA TRP A 3 -4.48 -30.47 7.35
C TRP A 3 -5.56 -31.31 6.63
N SER A 4 -6.59 -31.71 7.32
CA SER A 4 -7.83 -32.11 6.69
C SER A 4 -8.69 -30.85 6.54
N SER A 5 -8.39 -30.02 5.56
CA SER A 5 -9.38 -29.06 5.10
C SER A 5 -10.44 -29.88 4.35
N ASP A 6 -11.54 -30.16 5.01
CA ASP A 6 -12.77 -30.64 4.39
C ASP A 6 -13.37 -29.52 3.52
N VAL A 7 -12.63 -29.09 2.50
CA VAL A 7 -13.23 -28.34 1.39
C VAL A 7 -13.96 -29.39 0.57
N CYS A 8 -15.23 -29.57 0.86
CA CYS A 8 -16.09 -30.42 0.07
C CYS A 8 -16.12 -29.89 -1.36
N SER A 9 -15.73 -30.69 -2.33
CA SER A 9 -15.73 -30.30 -3.76
C SER A 9 -17.11 -29.82 -4.25
N SER A 10 -18.17 -30.12 -3.51
CA SER A 10 -19.53 -29.65 -3.76
C SER A 10 -19.75 -28.16 -3.51
N ASP A 11 -18.83 -27.49 -2.81
CA ASP A 11 -18.98 -26.07 -2.45
C ASP A 11 -18.28 -25.14 -3.45
N LEU A 12 -17.46 -25.69 -4.36
CA LEU A 12 -16.77 -24.94 -5.39
C LEU A 12 -17.69 -24.71 -6.58
N GLN A 13 -17.90 -23.43 -6.94
CA GLN A 13 -18.75 -23.04 -8.07
C GLN A 13 -17.93 -22.63 -9.30
N ALA A 14 -16.74 -22.11 -9.11
CA ALA A 14 -15.89 -21.61 -10.18
C ALA A 14 -14.42 -21.95 -9.97
N VAL A 15 -13.69 -22.03 -11.08
CA VAL A 15 -12.25 -22.28 -11.11
C VAL A 15 -11.56 -21.20 -11.94
N PHE A 16 -10.47 -20.68 -11.41
CA PHE A 16 -9.57 -19.76 -12.09
C PHE A 16 -8.19 -20.40 -12.23
N PHE A 17 -7.53 -20.11 -13.33
CA PHE A 17 -6.14 -20.50 -13.54
C PHE A 17 -5.26 -19.27 -13.60
N SER A 18 -4.09 -19.32 -12.97
CA SER A 18 -3.07 -18.27 -13.01
C SER A 18 -1.69 -18.86 -13.22
N GLY A 19 -0.72 -18.03 -13.63
CA GLY A 19 0.64 -18.44 -13.95
C GLY A 19 0.91 -18.58 -15.45
N GLY A 20 2.12 -19.01 -15.82
CA GLY A 20 2.60 -19.01 -17.19
C GLY A 20 1.81 -19.84 -18.19
N VAL A 21 1.14 -20.91 -17.73
CA VAL A 21 0.32 -21.79 -18.59
C VAL A 21 -1.14 -21.33 -18.63
N ALA A 22 -1.57 -20.45 -17.72
CA ALA A 22 -2.98 -20.05 -17.60
C ALA A 22 -3.53 -19.43 -18.88
N ASP A 23 -2.75 -18.56 -19.51
CA ASP A 23 -3.14 -17.92 -20.77
C ASP A 23 -3.42 -18.96 -21.88
N LEU A 24 -2.65 -20.04 -21.90
CA LEU A 24 -2.81 -21.16 -22.85
C LEU A 24 -4.01 -22.08 -22.53
N ILE A 25 -4.55 -22.00 -21.33
CA ILE A 25 -5.80 -22.66 -20.95
C ILE A 25 -7.00 -21.89 -21.50
N TYR A 26 -6.96 -20.56 -21.46
CA TYR A 26 -8.06 -19.71 -21.93
C TYR A 26 -8.00 -19.43 -23.42
N HIS A 27 -6.79 -19.23 -23.98
CA HIS A 27 -6.56 -18.92 -25.39
C HIS A 27 -5.83 -20.05 -26.11
N GLU A 28 -6.31 -20.40 -27.29
CA GLU A 28 -5.71 -21.47 -28.08
C GLU A 28 -4.50 -20.96 -28.88
N SER A 29 -3.36 -21.65 -28.74
CA SER A 29 -2.19 -21.41 -29.58
C SER A 29 -2.22 -22.37 -30.78
N ALA A 30 -2.02 -21.81 -31.99
CA ALA A 30 -1.94 -22.60 -33.21
C ALA A 30 -0.62 -23.38 -33.31
N ASP A 31 0.45 -22.88 -32.69
CA ASP A 31 1.76 -23.51 -32.68
C ASP A 31 1.99 -24.22 -31.34
N THR A 32 2.14 -25.54 -31.39
CA THR A 32 2.37 -26.40 -30.22
C THR A 32 3.69 -26.13 -29.53
N TRP A 33 4.68 -25.60 -30.24
CA TRP A 33 6.02 -25.32 -29.74
C TRP A 33 6.37 -23.83 -29.71
N ALA A 34 5.37 -22.96 -29.69
CA ALA A 34 5.51 -21.51 -29.73
C ALA A 34 6.52 -20.95 -28.70
N TYR A 35 6.67 -21.60 -27.56
CA TYR A 35 7.56 -21.17 -26.47
C TYR A 35 8.75 -22.11 -26.25
N GLY A 36 8.91 -23.13 -27.08
CA GLY A 36 10.00 -24.10 -26.97
C GLY A 36 9.90 -25.05 -25.77
N ASP A 37 8.73 -25.09 -25.12
CA ASP A 37 8.44 -25.95 -23.97
C ASP A 37 7.09 -26.70 -24.11
N ILE A 38 6.72 -27.44 -23.07
CA ILE A 38 5.46 -28.22 -23.04
C ILE A 38 4.23 -27.39 -22.64
N GLY A 39 4.35 -26.06 -22.42
CA GLY A 39 3.31 -25.21 -21.90
C GLY A 39 2.01 -25.26 -22.71
N VAL A 40 2.11 -25.24 -24.06
CA VAL A 40 0.94 -25.31 -24.95
C VAL A 40 0.23 -26.66 -24.82
N LEU A 41 0.98 -27.75 -24.75
CA LEU A 41 0.43 -29.09 -24.55
C LEU A 41 -0.27 -29.23 -23.20
N LEU A 42 0.33 -28.69 -22.15
CA LEU A 42 -0.23 -28.71 -20.82
C LEU A 42 -1.51 -27.83 -20.74
N GLY A 43 -1.50 -26.64 -21.32
CA GLY A 43 -2.69 -25.79 -21.41
C GLY A 43 -3.86 -26.46 -22.12
N ARG A 44 -3.58 -27.14 -23.23
CA ARG A 44 -4.58 -27.95 -23.97
C ARG A 44 -5.09 -29.11 -23.11
N ALA A 45 -4.21 -29.88 -22.49
CA ALA A 45 -4.60 -31.01 -21.65
C ALA A 45 -5.49 -30.59 -20.47
N ILE A 46 -5.19 -29.47 -19.83
CA ILE A 46 -6.03 -28.91 -18.74
C ILE A 46 -7.38 -28.44 -19.27
N ARG A 47 -7.42 -27.77 -20.41
CA ARG A 47 -8.66 -27.32 -21.06
C ARG A 47 -9.60 -28.44 -21.38
N GLU A 48 -9.07 -29.54 -21.92
CA GLU A 48 -9.80 -30.75 -22.33
C GLU A 48 -10.08 -31.71 -21.17
N SER A 49 -9.49 -31.45 -20.00
CA SER A 49 -9.64 -32.32 -18.83
C SER A 49 -11.08 -32.32 -18.31
N ARG A 50 -11.54 -33.55 -17.98
CA ARG A 50 -12.85 -33.74 -17.32
C ARG A 50 -12.87 -33.32 -15.85
N LEU A 51 -11.70 -33.10 -15.24
CA LEU A 51 -11.60 -32.71 -13.83
C LEU A 51 -12.32 -31.40 -13.49
N PHE A 52 -12.52 -30.54 -14.48
CA PHE A 52 -13.11 -29.21 -14.30
C PHE A 52 -14.43 -29.03 -15.06
N THR A 53 -15.09 -30.14 -15.49
CA THR A 53 -16.36 -30.07 -16.23
C THR A 53 -17.51 -29.54 -15.38
N ASP A 54 -17.48 -29.80 -14.09
CA ASP A 54 -18.55 -29.43 -13.16
C ASP A 54 -18.40 -28.00 -12.59
N PHE A 55 -17.32 -27.31 -12.99
CA PHE A 55 -17.03 -25.95 -12.49
C PHE A 55 -17.10 -24.94 -13.63
N GLN A 56 -17.60 -23.74 -13.29
CA GLN A 56 -17.51 -22.61 -14.18
C GLN A 56 -16.05 -22.15 -14.30
N LYS A 57 -15.45 -22.27 -15.49
CA LYS A 57 -14.12 -21.71 -15.76
C LYS A 57 -14.27 -20.21 -15.99
N MET A 58 -13.72 -19.40 -15.09
CA MET A 58 -13.73 -17.94 -15.20
C MET A 58 -12.32 -17.45 -15.54
N GLU A 59 -12.23 -16.55 -16.50
CA GLU A 59 -10.96 -15.93 -16.88
C GLU A 59 -10.66 -14.77 -15.94
N PRO A 60 -9.51 -14.77 -15.23
CA PRO A 60 -9.10 -13.66 -14.39
C PRO A 60 -8.58 -12.50 -15.26
N GLY A 61 -8.64 -11.29 -14.73
CA GLY A 61 -8.09 -10.10 -15.40
C GLY A 61 -6.57 -10.13 -15.62
N GLU A 62 -5.86 -10.98 -14.87
CA GLU A 62 -4.41 -11.20 -14.98
C GLU A 62 -4.12 -12.71 -14.87
N THR A 63 -3.34 -13.24 -15.81
CA THR A 63 -2.92 -14.64 -15.85
C THR A 63 -1.43 -14.80 -15.56
N ILE A 64 -0.57 -14.43 -16.50
CA ILE A 64 0.89 -14.62 -16.44
C ILE A 64 1.51 -13.79 -15.32
N ARG A 65 1.03 -12.56 -15.12
CA ARG A 65 1.55 -11.61 -14.13
C ARG A 65 0.96 -11.78 -12.74
N ALA A 66 -0.02 -12.66 -12.55
CA ALA A 66 -0.72 -12.83 -11.27
C ALA A 66 0.23 -13.10 -10.10
N THR A 67 1.29 -13.90 -10.31
CA THR A 67 2.29 -14.20 -9.28
C THR A 67 3.13 -12.97 -8.93
N VAL A 68 3.56 -12.20 -9.94
CA VAL A 68 4.36 -10.98 -9.74
C VAL A 68 3.53 -9.89 -9.07
N VAL A 69 2.29 -9.71 -9.53
CA VAL A 69 1.34 -8.77 -8.93
C VAL A 69 1.03 -9.19 -7.48
N GLY A 70 0.80 -10.47 -7.23
CA GLY A 70 0.56 -11.01 -5.89
C GLY A 70 1.77 -10.90 -4.96
N ALA A 71 2.97 -11.13 -5.47
CA ALA A 71 4.20 -11.01 -4.68
C ALA A 71 4.56 -9.55 -4.34
N GLY A 72 4.17 -8.60 -5.23
CA GLY A 72 4.43 -7.17 -5.03
C GLY A 72 3.27 -6.41 -4.37
N THR A 73 2.19 -7.08 -3.96
CA THR A 73 1.01 -6.39 -3.45
C THR A 73 0.58 -6.95 -2.10
N TYR A 74 0.73 -6.15 -1.05
CA TYR A 74 0.14 -6.45 0.26
C TYR A 74 -1.13 -5.63 0.42
N THR A 75 -2.26 -6.28 0.58
CA THR A 75 -3.51 -5.60 0.91
C THR A 75 -3.67 -5.61 2.42
N THR A 76 -3.59 -4.46 3.02
CA THR A 76 -3.88 -4.29 4.44
C THR A 76 -5.25 -3.68 4.58
N THR A 77 -6.16 -4.42 5.21
CA THR A 77 -7.48 -3.88 5.58
C THR A 77 -7.30 -3.01 6.80
N ILE A 78 -7.62 -1.73 6.70
CA ILE A 78 -7.33 -0.81 7.76
C ILE A 78 -8.54 -0.49 8.57
N SER A 79 -8.33 -0.57 9.84
CA SER A 79 -9.28 -0.22 10.84
C SER A 79 -9.50 1.29 10.93
N GLY A 80 -10.69 1.69 10.94
CA GLY A 80 -11.28 2.89 10.88
C GLY A 80 -11.12 3.91 11.91
N SER A 81 -11.21 3.81 13.15
CA SER A 81 -11.51 4.95 14.05
C SER A 81 -10.36 5.94 14.29
N THR A 82 -9.16 5.62 13.81
CA THR A 82 -7.91 6.34 14.12
C THR A 82 -7.34 7.16 12.96
N ILE A 83 -8.09 7.32 11.87
CA ILE A 83 -7.66 8.07 10.69
C ILE A 83 -8.18 9.51 10.67
N THR A 84 -7.38 10.41 10.14
CA THR A 84 -7.75 11.80 9.84
C THR A 84 -7.45 12.08 8.37
N TYR A 85 -8.44 12.58 7.60
CA TYR A 85 -8.27 12.87 6.17
C TYR A 85 -9.19 14.00 5.70
N SER A 86 -8.96 14.44 4.46
CA SER A 86 -9.83 15.36 3.72
C SER A 86 -10.44 14.60 2.53
N ASP A 87 -11.75 14.68 2.34
CA ASP A 87 -12.50 13.82 1.41
C ASP A 87 -12.12 13.93 -0.07
N ASP A 88 -11.68 15.10 -0.50
CA ASP A 88 -11.44 15.40 -1.92
C ASP A 88 -10.11 14.88 -2.48
N ILE A 89 -9.30 14.23 -1.65
CA ILE A 89 -7.95 13.84 -2.04
C ILE A 89 -7.89 12.43 -2.67
N PHE A 90 -8.86 11.58 -2.40
CA PHE A 90 -8.86 10.18 -2.80
C PHE A 90 -9.49 9.91 -4.18
N PRO A 91 -9.00 8.90 -4.92
CA PRO A 91 -7.96 7.93 -4.56
C PRO A 91 -6.56 8.46 -4.81
N LEU A 92 -5.59 8.06 -3.98
CA LEU A 92 -4.16 8.27 -4.17
C LEU A 92 -3.53 6.99 -4.70
N LYS A 93 -2.61 7.09 -5.67
CA LYS A 93 -1.96 5.92 -6.29
C LYS A 93 -0.46 6.12 -6.44
N ASN A 94 0.28 5.03 -6.22
CA ASN A 94 1.74 4.97 -6.40
C ASN A 94 2.49 6.06 -5.64
N ILE A 95 2.10 6.32 -4.40
CA ILE A 95 2.78 7.32 -3.57
C ILE A 95 3.98 6.66 -2.89
N PRO A 96 5.21 7.13 -3.12
CA PRO A 96 6.41 6.59 -2.49
C PRO A 96 6.42 6.87 -1.00
N VAL A 97 6.99 5.94 -0.25
CA VAL A 97 7.14 6.03 1.20
C VAL A 97 8.57 6.45 1.55
N ILE A 98 8.68 7.46 2.40
CA ILE A 98 9.92 7.84 3.09
C ILE A 98 9.71 7.54 4.57
N LYS A 99 10.36 6.48 5.06
CA LYS A 99 10.25 6.05 6.46
C LYS A 99 11.36 6.66 7.30
N LEU A 100 10.97 7.26 8.41
CA LEU A 100 11.89 7.73 9.45
C LEU A 100 12.24 6.55 10.36
N ASP A 101 13.52 6.40 10.66
CA ASP A 101 13.97 5.54 11.73
C ASP A 101 13.64 6.12 13.12
N GLU A 102 13.96 5.39 14.18
CA GLU A 102 13.69 5.82 15.56
C GLU A 102 14.44 7.11 15.91
N GLU A 103 15.67 7.31 15.42
CA GLU A 103 16.50 8.48 15.72
C GLU A 103 15.88 9.75 15.08
N LEU A 104 15.53 9.69 13.82
CA LEU A 104 14.88 10.81 13.11
C LEU A 104 13.49 11.10 13.64
N GLN A 105 12.76 10.06 14.04
CA GLN A 105 11.48 10.24 14.73
C GLN A 105 11.66 10.97 16.08
N GLU A 106 12.62 10.58 16.91
CA GLU A 106 12.91 11.25 18.17
C GLU A 106 13.30 12.72 17.95
N ALA A 107 14.12 13.02 16.94
CA ALA A 107 14.43 14.38 16.54
C ALA A 107 13.15 15.18 16.22
N CYS A 108 12.22 14.59 15.47
CA CYS A 108 10.94 15.19 15.15
C CYS A 108 10.11 15.48 16.40
N PHE A 109 10.04 14.57 17.37
CA PHE A 109 9.36 14.77 18.65
C PHE A 109 10.07 15.77 19.57
N ALA A 110 11.40 15.92 19.44
CA ALA A 110 12.18 16.92 20.16
C ALA A 110 12.05 18.34 19.59
N GLY A 111 11.58 18.47 18.34
CA GLY A 111 11.49 19.74 17.63
C GLY A 111 12.69 20.02 16.72
N GLU A 112 13.55 19.04 16.51
CA GLU A 112 14.73 19.12 15.66
C GLU A 112 14.38 18.69 14.23
N THR A 113 14.10 19.66 13.37
CA THR A 113 13.60 19.40 11.99
C THR A 113 14.71 19.20 10.96
N GLU A 114 15.89 19.78 11.15
CA GLU A 114 16.97 19.77 10.14
C GLU A 114 17.51 18.38 9.80
N PRO A 115 17.69 17.43 10.72
CA PRO A 115 18.09 16.07 10.36
C PRO A 115 17.07 15.38 9.46
N VAL A 116 15.79 15.53 9.75
CA VAL A 116 14.68 14.96 8.99
C VAL A 116 14.59 15.60 7.60
N ILE A 117 14.70 16.92 7.50
CA ILE A 117 14.70 17.65 6.23
C ILE A 117 15.84 17.14 5.33
N ARG A 118 17.05 17.03 5.85
CA ARG A 118 18.20 16.51 5.08
C ARG A 118 17.95 15.10 4.56
N ARG A 119 17.40 14.21 5.37
CA ARG A 119 17.08 12.84 4.96
C ARG A 119 16.07 12.84 3.82
N ILE A 120 14.97 13.59 3.95
CA ILE A 120 13.93 13.67 2.92
C ILE A 120 14.49 14.27 1.63
N GLN A 121 15.23 15.38 1.71
CA GLN A 121 15.84 16.01 0.53
C GLN A 121 16.83 15.11 -0.19
N TRP A 122 17.57 14.28 0.56
CA TRP A 122 18.48 13.30 -0.04
C TRP A 122 17.69 12.24 -0.82
N VAL A 123 16.57 11.73 -0.30
CA VAL A 123 15.71 10.76 -1.01
C VAL A 123 15.08 11.38 -2.24
N LEU A 124 14.48 12.57 -2.09
CA LEU A 124 13.83 13.28 -3.21
C LEU A 124 14.83 13.68 -4.31
N GLY A 125 16.08 13.95 -3.96
CA GLY A 125 17.14 14.26 -4.92
C GLY A 125 17.56 13.07 -5.80
N GLN A 126 17.12 11.86 -5.46
CA GLN A 126 17.37 10.65 -6.26
C GLN A 126 16.18 10.29 -7.16
N ASN A 127 15.01 10.83 -6.89
CA ASN A 127 13.76 10.56 -7.58
C ASN A 127 13.11 11.89 -7.96
N ASP A 128 12.54 12.00 -9.16
CA ASP A 128 11.82 13.19 -9.62
C ASP A 128 10.39 13.25 -9.03
N GLU A 129 10.21 12.81 -7.78
CA GLU A 129 8.90 12.71 -7.15
C GLU A 129 8.64 13.87 -6.20
N GLU A 130 7.54 14.59 -6.40
CA GLU A 130 7.12 15.71 -5.54
C GLU A 130 6.18 15.28 -4.40
N HIS A 131 5.55 14.11 -4.54
CA HIS A 131 4.59 13.57 -3.58
C HIS A 131 5.19 12.38 -2.86
N PHE A 132 5.05 12.32 -1.55
CA PHE A 132 5.46 11.17 -0.77
C PHE A 132 4.64 11.04 0.52
N ILE A 133 4.66 9.85 1.09
CA ILE A 133 4.15 9.56 2.43
C ILE A 133 5.33 9.61 3.39
N LEU A 134 5.20 10.42 4.46
CA LEU A 134 6.11 10.36 5.58
C LEU A 134 5.64 9.28 6.53
N ALA A 135 6.44 8.22 6.68
CA ALA A 135 6.14 7.13 7.59
C ALA A 135 7.03 7.15 8.82
N MET A 136 6.52 6.70 9.95
CA MET A 136 7.28 6.56 11.20
C MET A 136 6.70 5.47 12.10
N PRO A 137 7.53 4.82 12.96
CA PRO A 137 7.05 3.82 13.93
C PRO A 137 5.99 4.36 14.89
N GLY A 138 6.12 5.63 15.27
CA GLY A 138 5.28 6.24 16.29
C GLY A 138 5.73 5.90 17.71
N LYS A 139 5.30 6.69 18.68
CA LYS A 139 5.58 6.47 20.12
C LYS A 139 4.39 5.82 20.80
N ARG A 140 4.65 4.98 21.80
CA ARG A 140 3.61 4.49 22.71
C ARG A 140 3.29 5.55 23.75
N ASN A 141 2.02 5.97 23.81
CA ASN A 141 1.50 6.93 24.80
C ASN A 141 2.32 8.23 24.93
N PRO A 142 2.61 8.97 23.84
CA PRO A 142 3.33 10.23 23.93
C PRO A 142 2.51 11.27 24.70
N GLY A 143 3.19 12.13 25.45
CA GLY A 143 2.56 13.23 26.16
C GLY A 143 2.00 14.28 25.19
N TYR A 144 0.96 15.01 25.64
CA TYR A 144 0.33 16.05 24.81
C TYR A 144 1.33 17.08 24.23
N MET A 145 2.30 17.51 25.05
CA MET A 145 3.30 18.51 24.62
C MET A 145 4.30 17.92 23.61
N GLU A 146 4.60 16.63 23.70
CA GLU A 146 5.43 15.92 22.71
C GLU A 146 4.69 15.82 21.39
N MET A 147 3.44 15.39 21.41
CA MET A 147 2.57 15.33 20.23
C MET A 147 2.43 16.71 19.57
N LYS A 148 2.22 17.75 20.34
CA LYS A 148 2.11 19.10 19.81
C LYS A 148 3.42 19.56 19.14
N ARG A 149 4.57 19.26 19.73
CA ARG A 149 5.88 19.53 19.13
C ARG A 149 6.07 18.76 17.84
N ALA A 150 5.84 17.44 17.86
CA ALA A 150 5.96 16.61 16.68
C ALA A 150 5.05 17.10 15.54
N ALA A 151 3.81 17.45 15.83
CA ALA A 151 2.89 18.00 14.84
C ALA A 151 3.42 19.31 14.23
N ALA A 152 4.01 20.20 15.04
CA ALA A 152 4.63 21.43 14.55
C ALA A 152 5.87 21.15 13.70
N SER A 153 6.70 20.20 14.12
CA SER A 153 7.89 19.77 13.38
C SER A 153 7.51 19.15 12.02
N ILE A 154 6.54 18.24 11.98
CA ILE A 154 6.06 17.63 10.75
C ILE A 154 5.59 18.72 9.77
N ARG A 155 4.77 19.66 10.23
CA ARG A 155 4.34 20.77 9.37
C ARG A 155 5.52 21.54 8.82
N GLN A 156 6.45 21.97 9.68
CA GLN A 156 7.63 22.73 9.28
C GLN A 156 8.50 21.98 8.27
N ILE A 157 8.68 20.67 8.48
CA ILE A 157 9.39 19.79 7.56
C ILE A 157 8.69 19.80 6.19
N MET A 158 7.40 19.50 6.17
CA MET A 158 6.62 19.39 4.93
C MET A 158 6.54 20.72 4.17
N ASP A 159 6.46 21.85 4.88
CA ASP A 159 6.48 23.18 4.25
C ASP A 159 7.84 23.53 3.63
N ARG A 160 8.92 22.85 4.04
CA ARG A 160 10.28 23.04 3.47
C ARG A 160 10.63 22.09 2.34
N VAL A 161 10.04 20.88 2.34
CA VAL A 161 10.44 19.81 1.40
C VAL A 161 9.42 19.57 0.29
N GLN A 162 8.20 20.05 0.41
CA GLN A 162 7.17 19.90 -0.61
C GLN A 162 6.67 21.24 -1.15
N PRO A 163 6.20 21.28 -2.41
CA PRO A 163 5.56 22.47 -2.96
C PRO A 163 4.36 22.95 -2.13
N PRO A 164 4.07 24.26 -2.09
CA PRO A 164 2.89 24.77 -1.42
C PRO A 164 1.60 24.20 -2.01
N GLY A 165 0.69 23.75 -1.13
CA GLY A 165 -0.60 23.18 -1.54
C GLY A 165 -0.64 21.67 -1.61
N GLU A 166 0.52 21.01 -1.67
CA GLU A 166 0.58 19.56 -1.61
C GLU A 166 0.07 19.01 -0.28
N PRO A 167 -0.64 17.85 -0.29
CA PRO A 167 -1.16 17.27 0.93
C PRO A 167 -0.04 16.74 1.83
N ILE A 168 -0.26 16.81 3.14
CA ILE A 168 0.57 16.13 4.12
C ILE A 168 0.04 14.71 4.27
N LEU A 169 0.82 13.73 3.83
CA LEU A 169 0.48 12.30 3.91
C LEU A 169 1.34 11.63 4.97
N LEU A 170 0.71 11.03 5.97
CA LEU A 170 1.38 10.38 7.10
C LEU A 170 0.90 8.95 7.27
N VAL A 171 1.87 8.06 7.53
CA VAL A 171 1.64 6.71 8.03
C VAL A 171 2.37 6.58 9.37
N ILE A 172 1.66 6.20 10.42
CA ILE A 172 2.24 6.01 11.74
C ILE A 172 1.87 4.61 12.22
N GLU A 173 2.85 3.75 12.49
CA GLU A 173 2.58 2.35 12.84
C GLU A 173 1.85 2.22 14.19
N SER A 174 2.06 3.16 15.11
CA SER A 174 1.35 3.20 16.39
C SER A 174 0.01 3.96 16.29
N ASP A 175 -0.91 3.67 17.20
CA ASP A 175 -2.28 4.20 17.28
C ASP A 175 -2.32 5.69 17.73
N ILE A 176 -1.61 6.57 17.02
CA ILE A 176 -1.61 8.02 17.27
C ILE A 176 -1.91 8.87 16.05
N ALA A 177 -2.13 8.27 14.88
CA ALA A 177 -2.25 9.01 13.63
C ALA A 177 -3.40 10.01 13.64
N LYS A 178 -4.56 9.63 14.17
CA LYS A 178 -5.71 10.54 14.30
C LYS A 178 -5.38 11.77 15.14
N ALA A 179 -4.77 11.58 16.31
CA ALA A 179 -4.40 12.67 17.19
C ALA A 179 -3.34 13.56 16.52
N MET A 180 -2.33 12.97 15.88
CA MET A 180 -1.29 13.66 15.14
C MET A 180 -1.90 14.50 13.99
N GLY A 181 -2.70 13.88 13.15
CA GLY A 181 -3.35 14.55 12.02
C GLY A 181 -4.26 15.70 12.47
N GLN A 182 -5.01 15.54 13.55
CA GLN A 182 -5.83 16.60 14.13
C GLN A 182 -4.98 17.75 14.66
N MET A 183 -3.87 17.47 15.35
CA MET A 183 -2.98 18.51 15.85
C MET A 183 -2.29 19.29 14.73
N ILE A 184 -1.96 18.63 13.61
CA ILE A 184 -1.43 19.32 12.43
C ILE A 184 -2.51 20.23 11.82
N ARG A 185 -3.72 19.72 11.63
CA ARG A 185 -4.85 20.47 11.04
C ARG A 185 -5.27 21.69 11.89
N GLN A 186 -5.11 21.63 13.20
CA GLN A 186 -5.46 22.72 14.11
C GLN A 186 -4.40 23.85 14.15
N GLN A 187 -3.27 23.68 13.47
CA GLN A 187 -2.25 24.74 13.43
C GLN A 187 -2.76 25.93 12.62
N PRO A 188 -2.44 27.16 13.07
CA PRO A 188 -2.87 28.37 12.39
C PRO A 188 -2.32 28.43 10.96
N ASP A 189 -3.10 28.98 10.04
CA ASP A 189 -2.73 29.23 8.64
C ASP A 189 -2.38 27.99 7.80
N LEU A 190 -2.71 26.78 8.27
CA LEU A 190 -2.54 25.57 7.48
C LEU A 190 -3.57 25.54 6.33
N LYS A 191 -3.10 25.65 5.09
CA LYS A 191 -3.94 25.58 3.88
C LYS A 191 -3.87 24.21 3.19
N ARG A 192 -3.03 23.29 3.72
CA ARG A 192 -2.78 21.98 3.13
C ARG A 192 -3.77 20.95 3.67
N GLN A 193 -4.15 20.02 2.82
CA GLN A 193 -4.90 18.84 3.24
C GLN A 193 -3.98 17.91 4.06
N VAL A 194 -4.55 17.17 5.00
CA VAL A 194 -3.81 16.24 5.86
C VAL A 194 -4.50 14.90 5.85
N VAL A 195 -3.74 13.86 5.52
CA VAL A 195 -4.12 12.46 5.66
C VAL A 195 -3.16 11.81 6.63
N ALA A 196 -3.68 11.28 7.72
CA ALA A 196 -2.90 10.52 8.69
C ALA A 196 -3.61 9.20 8.97
N ILE A 197 -2.91 8.10 8.75
CA ILE A 197 -3.41 6.74 8.93
C ILE A 197 -2.45 5.94 9.79
N ASP A 198 -2.98 4.98 10.53
CA ASP A 198 -2.19 4.09 11.38
C ASP A 198 -2.43 2.61 11.08
N SER A 199 -1.78 1.77 11.86
CA SER A 199 -1.93 0.32 11.79
C SER A 199 -1.51 -0.29 10.44
N ILE A 200 -0.67 0.40 9.69
CA ILE A 200 -0.05 -0.09 8.45
C ILE A 200 1.45 -0.18 8.67
N HIS A 201 2.00 -1.32 8.32
CA HIS A 201 3.45 -1.48 8.25
C HIS A 201 3.91 -1.18 6.83
N VAL A 202 4.88 -0.28 6.71
CA VAL A 202 5.51 0.11 5.46
C VAL A 202 7.02 0.20 5.64
N GLU A 203 7.75 -0.02 4.56
CA GLU A 203 9.21 0.12 4.55
C GLU A 203 9.64 1.29 3.64
N ASP A 204 10.87 1.74 3.83
CA ASP A 204 11.44 2.82 3.04
C ASP A 204 11.56 2.40 1.57
N GLY A 205 11.10 3.25 0.64
CA GLY A 205 11.11 2.97 -0.79
C GLY A 205 9.94 2.11 -1.30
N GLU A 206 9.01 1.71 -0.45
CA GLU A 206 7.74 1.12 -0.90
C GLU A 206 6.80 2.17 -1.47
N TYR A 207 5.76 1.70 -2.15
CA TYR A 207 4.70 2.56 -2.70
C TYR A 207 3.35 2.19 -2.10
N VAL A 208 2.51 3.19 -1.90
CA VAL A 208 1.18 2.99 -1.30
C VAL A 208 0.09 3.53 -2.22
N ASP A 209 -0.95 2.71 -2.39
CA ASP A 209 -2.22 3.15 -2.96
C ASP A 209 -3.24 3.29 -1.83
N MET A 210 -3.98 4.39 -1.84
CA MET A 210 -5.11 4.62 -0.93
C MET A 210 -6.38 4.79 -1.74
N GLY A 211 -7.35 3.90 -1.52
CA GLY A 211 -8.65 3.95 -2.17
C GLY A 211 -9.57 5.01 -1.55
N LYS A 212 -10.77 5.15 -2.12
CA LYS A 212 -11.78 6.04 -1.55
C LYS A 212 -12.23 5.54 -0.17
N PRO A 213 -12.47 6.46 0.79
CA PRO A 213 -12.99 6.11 2.09
C PRO A 213 -14.33 5.36 1.98
N MET A 214 -14.48 4.32 2.79
CA MET A 214 -15.68 3.49 2.88
C MET A 214 -16.31 3.58 4.28
N MET A 215 -17.52 3.05 4.45
CA MET A 215 -18.24 3.00 5.72
C MET A 215 -18.35 4.38 6.41
N ASN A 216 -18.82 5.39 5.66
CA ASN A 216 -18.91 6.78 6.13
C ASN A 216 -17.57 7.36 6.59
N GLY A 217 -16.49 6.99 5.90
CA GLY A 217 -15.16 7.52 6.17
C GLY A 217 -14.41 6.84 7.29
N MET A 218 -14.91 5.74 7.81
CA MET A 218 -14.26 5.00 8.88
C MET A 218 -13.15 4.07 8.41
N VAL A 219 -13.10 3.74 7.12
CA VAL A 219 -12.13 2.80 6.55
C VAL A 219 -11.57 3.35 5.24
N ILE A 220 -10.25 3.34 5.10
CA ILE A 220 -9.55 3.60 3.85
C ILE A 220 -8.88 2.30 3.41
N PRO A 221 -9.22 1.75 2.23
CA PRO A 221 -8.50 0.60 1.69
C PRO A 221 -7.09 1.05 1.28
N VAL A 222 -6.09 0.33 1.75
CA VAL A 222 -4.68 0.63 1.45
C VAL A 222 -3.99 -0.61 0.90
N VAL A 223 -3.19 -0.40 -0.12
CA VAL A 223 -2.35 -1.43 -0.73
C VAL A 223 -0.91 -0.95 -0.66
N VAL A 224 -0.06 -1.71 0.01
CA VAL A 224 1.39 -1.48 0.03
C VAL A 224 2.02 -2.30 -1.09
N LYS A 225 2.89 -1.67 -1.87
CA LYS A 225 3.56 -2.26 -3.03
C LYS A 225 5.07 -2.17 -2.84
N THR A 226 5.72 -3.31 -2.87
CA THR A 226 7.19 -3.38 -2.93
C THR A 226 7.58 -3.47 -4.40
N LEU A 227 8.36 -2.53 -4.91
CA LEU A 227 8.94 -2.64 -6.25
C LEU A 227 10.16 -3.56 -6.17
N ILE A 228 9.96 -4.83 -6.46
CA ILE A 228 11.05 -5.79 -6.63
C ILE A 228 11.59 -5.61 -8.04
N PHE A 229 12.54 -4.70 -8.21
CA PHE A 229 13.40 -4.68 -9.38
C PHE A 229 14.65 -5.50 -9.03
N GLY A 230 14.68 -6.75 -9.48
CA GLY A 230 15.85 -7.61 -9.47
C GLY A 230 16.55 -7.56 -10.83
#